data_5b243bf4d41273f7c15400f46bf3a5b4
#
_entry.id   5b243bf4d41273f7c15400f46bf3a5b4
#
_cell.length_a   1.000
_cell.length_b   1.000
_cell.length_c   1.000
_cell.angle_alpha   90.00
_cell.angle_beta   90.00
_cell.angle_gamma   90.00
#
_symmetry.space_group_name_H-M   'P 1'
#
loop_
_entity.id
_entity.type
_entity.pdbx_description
1 polymer ?
#
loop_
_entity_poly.entity_id
_entity_poly.type
_entity_poly.pdbx_seq_one_letter_code
_entity_poly.pdbx_strand_id
1 'polypeptide(L)'
;MKYHNHKIMMFICATAFSVTACSSSNSFSDPIDFETPSEAPNPIPTQGTAKTFTTTADGIYSLAEGEAKLFDGVSMAPTTIEIDKNKKFQTIDGFGYAITYSSCYNLMQMNPEARQALLKRIYSTTEGYGVSYARISLGCNDFSSTEYTYCDKKGSENDPISNFELYSDENNYVIPILKEILSINPSLKIIAAPWTCPKWMKVADIDTKTPKDSWTDGHLNPDYRETYAKYFVKFINVMKEKGINIYAVSPQNEPLNKANCASLYMPWQEEAPFVKA
;
A
#
# COMPACT_ATOMS: atom_id res chain seq x y z
N MET A 1 39.39 0.85 2.78
CA MET A 1 38.56 0.69 1.58
C MET A 1 38.31 2.04 0.95
N LYS A 2 38.84 2.30 -0.25
CA LYS A 2 38.82 3.62 -0.89
C LYS A 2 37.52 3.77 -1.68
N TYR A 3 36.74 4.79 -1.38
CA TYR A 3 35.59 5.19 -2.19
C TYR A 3 36.06 5.91 -3.45
N HIS A 4 35.67 5.42 -4.61
CA HIS A 4 35.88 6.09 -5.90
C HIS A 4 34.65 6.96 -6.18
N ASN A 5 34.89 8.28 -6.18
CA ASN A 5 33.94 9.29 -6.67
C ASN A 5 33.91 9.24 -8.20
N HIS A 6 32.80 8.84 -8.79
CA HIS A 6 32.53 9.06 -10.21
C HIS A 6 31.80 10.38 -10.38
N LYS A 7 32.53 11.37 -10.89
CA LYS A 7 31.96 12.63 -11.42
C LYS A 7 31.32 12.32 -12.77
N ILE A 8 30.00 12.45 -12.88
CA ILE A 8 29.30 12.47 -14.17
C ILE A 8 29.39 13.89 -14.69
N MET A 9 30.09 14.05 -15.80
CA MET A 9 30.25 15.31 -16.52
C MET A 9 29.13 15.41 -17.57
N MET A 10 28.20 16.33 -17.34
CA MET A 10 27.09 16.61 -18.25
C MET A 10 27.57 17.53 -19.37
N PHE A 11 27.63 17.02 -20.60
CA PHE A 11 27.89 17.84 -21.79
C PHE A 11 26.58 18.50 -22.21
N ILE A 12 26.53 19.83 -22.10
CA ILE A 12 25.49 20.65 -22.72
C ILE A 12 26.02 21.03 -24.12
N CYS A 13 25.41 20.47 -25.15
CA CYS A 13 25.66 20.86 -26.51
C CYS A 13 24.75 22.04 -26.86
N ALA A 14 25.30 23.25 -26.80
CA ALA A 14 24.63 24.45 -27.29
C ALA A 14 24.98 24.60 -28.79
N THR A 15 24.03 24.29 -29.66
CA THR A 15 24.12 24.60 -31.08
C THR A 15 23.63 26.02 -31.33
N ALA A 16 24.55 26.94 -31.50
CA ALA A 16 24.26 28.27 -32.00
C ALA A 16 24.03 28.23 -33.53
N PHE A 17 22.83 28.56 -33.96
CA PHE A 17 22.56 28.85 -35.37
C PHE A 17 22.97 30.29 -35.68
N SER A 18 24.06 30.45 -36.44
CA SER A 18 24.43 31.71 -37.05
C SER A 18 23.65 31.89 -38.35
N VAL A 19 22.79 32.89 -38.41
CA VAL A 19 22.11 33.30 -39.63
C VAL A 19 23.04 34.25 -40.38
N THR A 20 23.59 33.75 -41.48
CA THR A 20 24.36 34.62 -42.43
C THR A 20 23.37 35.26 -43.39
N ALA A 21 23.21 36.56 -43.27
CA ALA A 21 22.43 37.34 -44.24
C ALA A 21 23.28 37.57 -45.52
N CYS A 22 22.86 36.97 -46.62
CA CYS A 22 23.31 37.35 -47.92
C CYS A 22 22.34 38.39 -48.49
N SER A 23 22.83 39.62 -48.66
CA SER A 23 22.15 40.66 -49.42
C SER A 23 22.38 40.45 -50.93
N SER A 24 21.32 40.10 -51.65
CA SER A 24 21.30 40.27 -53.13
C SER A 24 20.07 41.08 -53.48
N SER A 25 20.29 42.26 -53.95
CA SER A 25 19.33 43.18 -54.54
C SER A 25 18.73 42.62 -55.81
N ASN A 26 17.48 42.20 -55.81
CA ASN A 26 16.69 42.13 -57.04
C ASN A 26 15.29 42.72 -56.72
N SER A 27 15.00 43.81 -57.41
CA SER A 27 13.73 44.47 -57.45
C SER A 27 12.70 43.60 -58.17
N PHE A 28 11.69 43.13 -57.39
CA PHE A 28 10.42 42.66 -57.90
C PHE A 28 9.32 43.41 -57.17
N SER A 29 8.63 44.25 -57.89
CA SER A 29 7.43 44.96 -57.54
C SER A 29 6.26 44.03 -57.78
N ASP A 30 5.68 43.44 -56.77
CA ASP A 30 4.26 43.13 -56.66
C ASP A 30 3.95 43.01 -55.17
N PRO A 31 2.92 43.67 -54.66
CA PRO A 31 2.49 43.53 -53.26
C PRO A 31 1.90 42.15 -53.10
N ILE A 32 2.60 41.30 -52.34
CA ILE A 32 1.99 40.10 -51.81
C ILE A 32 0.95 40.57 -50.77
N ASP A 33 -0.31 40.45 -51.13
CA ASP A 33 -1.42 40.55 -50.16
C ASP A 33 -1.20 39.47 -49.10
N PHE A 34 -0.71 39.86 -47.94
CA PHE A 34 -0.79 39.02 -46.76
C PHE A 34 -2.27 38.99 -46.36
N GLU A 35 -2.97 37.93 -46.76
CA GLU A 35 -4.24 37.60 -46.14
C GLU A 35 -4.02 37.62 -44.63
N THR A 36 -4.72 38.50 -43.93
CA THR A 36 -4.82 38.49 -42.48
C THR A 36 -5.16 37.07 -42.04
N PRO A 37 -4.42 36.51 -41.07
CA PRO A 37 -4.74 35.17 -40.57
C PRO A 37 -6.19 35.09 -40.24
N SER A 38 -6.90 34.13 -40.85
CA SER A 38 -8.31 33.86 -40.54
C SER A 38 -8.47 33.78 -39.01
N GLU A 39 -9.56 34.33 -38.51
CA GLU A 39 -9.94 34.35 -37.09
C GLU A 39 -9.48 33.09 -36.38
N ALA A 40 -8.84 33.27 -35.22
CA ALA A 40 -8.46 32.17 -34.38
C ALA A 40 -9.64 31.18 -34.25
N PRO A 41 -9.43 29.89 -34.46
CA PRO A 41 -10.53 28.93 -34.45
C PRO A 41 -11.33 29.10 -33.18
N ASN A 42 -12.63 29.20 -33.30
CA ASN A 42 -13.53 29.31 -32.16
C ASN A 42 -13.17 28.28 -31.10
N PRO A 43 -13.04 28.68 -29.83
CA PRO A 43 -12.62 27.73 -28.80
C PRO A 43 -13.62 26.57 -28.76
N ILE A 44 -13.13 25.36 -28.88
CA ILE A 44 -13.94 24.15 -28.79
C ILE A 44 -14.68 24.18 -27.45
N PRO A 45 -16.03 24.04 -27.44
CA PRO A 45 -16.79 24.09 -26.21
C PRO A 45 -16.32 23.05 -25.22
N THR A 46 -16.05 23.44 -23.99
CA THR A 46 -15.72 22.50 -22.92
C THR A 46 -16.96 21.71 -22.52
N GLN A 47 -16.86 20.38 -22.47
CA GLN A 47 -17.91 19.45 -22.04
C GLN A 47 -17.92 19.23 -20.52
N GLY A 48 -17.03 19.87 -19.78
CA GLY A 48 -16.88 19.74 -18.35
C GLY A 48 -15.42 19.81 -17.91
N THR A 49 -15.20 19.48 -16.65
CA THR A 49 -13.84 19.35 -16.06
C THR A 49 -13.66 18.00 -15.41
N ALA A 50 -12.43 17.50 -15.41
CA ALA A 50 -11.99 16.35 -14.64
C ALA A 50 -11.01 16.82 -13.55
N LYS A 51 -11.24 16.40 -12.32
CA LYS A 51 -10.30 16.63 -11.22
C LYS A 51 -9.07 15.71 -11.43
N THR A 52 -7.87 16.28 -11.32
CA THR A 52 -6.61 15.54 -11.46
C THR A 52 -5.82 15.54 -10.17
N PHE A 53 -5.07 14.45 -9.94
CA PHE A 53 -4.09 14.32 -8.88
C PHE A 53 -2.78 13.86 -9.51
N THR A 54 -1.75 14.69 -9.40
CA THR A 54 -0.48 14.45 -10.08
C THR A 54 0.63 14.19 -9.07
N THR A 55 1.38 13.11 -9.29
CA THR A 55 2.63 12.81 -8.59
C THR A 55 3.72 12.57 -9.61
N THR A 56 4.88 13.18 -9.43
CA THR A 56 6.03 13.02 -10.32
C THR A 56 7.23 12.45 -9.56
N ALA A 57 8.11 11.73 -10.29
CA ALA A 57 9.26 11.07 -9.70
C ALA A 57 10.30 12.06 -9.09
N ASP A 58 10.35 13.29 -9.59
CA ASP A 58 11.20 14.37 -9.08
C ASP A 58 10.63 15.06 -7.83
N GLY A 59 9.40 14.70 -7.41
CA GLY A 59 8.74 15.26 -6.25
C GLY A 59 8.23 16.70 -6.43
N ILE A 60 8.29 17.29 -7.63
CA ILE A 60 7.74 18.62 -7.91
C ILE A 60 6.24 18.63 -7.68
N TYR A 61 5.56 17.56 -8.10
CA TYR A 61 4.17 17.32 -7.79
C TYR A 61 4.04 16.12 -6.84
N SER A 62 3.36 16.30 -5.72
CA SER A 62 3.07 15.26 -4.73
C SER A 62 1.59 15.25 -4.42
N LEU A 63 0.81 14.43 -5.14
CA LEU A 63 -0.66 14.42 -5.13
C LEU A 63 -1.25 15.84 -5.35
N ALA A 64 -0.58 16.64 -6.20
CA ALA A 64 -1.02 17.99 -6.49
C ALA A 64 -2.40 17.95 -7.18
N GLU A 65 -3.36 18.65 -6.60
CA GLU A 65 -4.69 18.77 -7.16
C GLU A 65 -4.70 19.74 -8.35
N GLY A 66 -5.45 19.40 -9.38
CA GLY A 66 -5.62 20.23 -10.56
C GLY A 66 -6.93 19.92 -11.26
N GLU A 67 -7.20 20.64 -12.33
CA GLU A 67 -8.35 20.43 -13.21
C GLU A 67 -7.89 20.31 -14.66
N ALA A 68 -8.47 19.35 -15.38
CA ALA A 68 -8.35 19.23 -16.82
C ALA A 68 -9.70 19.52 -17.47
N LYS A 69 -9.71 20.34 -18.52
CA LYS A 69 -10.93 20.59 -19.30
C LYS A 69 -11.21 19.42 -20.23
N LEU A 70 -12.47 19.03 -20.32
CA LEU A 70 -12.96 17.98 -21.21
C LEU A 70 -13.46 18.62 -22.51
N PHE A 71 -13.06 18.06 -23.64
CA PHE A 71 -13.46 18.52 -24.96
C PHE A 71 -13.97 17.34 -25.78
N ASP A 72 -14.94 17.60 -26.67
CA ASP A 72 -15.27 16.65 -27.73
C ASP A 72 -14.25 16.80 -28.87
N GLY A 73 -13.81 15.67 -29.39
CA GLY A 73 -12.92 15.65 -30.54
C GLY A 73 -11.83 14.58 -30.49
N VAL A 74 -10.99 14.56 -31.49
CA VAL A 74 -9.87 13.64 -31.59
C VAL A 74 -8.65 14.23 -30.87
N SER A 75 -8.06 13.45 -29.98
CA SER A 75 -6.83 13.86 -29.31
C SER A 75 -5.67 13.93 -30.30
N MET A 76 -4.93 15.04 -30.28
CA MET A 76 -3.66 15.21 -30.99
C MET A 76 -2.45 14.76 -30.13
N ALA A 77 -2.70 14.25 -28.92
CA ALA A 77 -1.64 13.77 -28.04
C ALA A 77 -0.94 12.53 -28.62
N PRO A 78 0.38 12.39 -28.44
CA PRO A 78 1.14 11.25 -28.95
C PRO A 78 0.75 9.92 -28.28
N THR A 79 0.12 9.99 -27.10
CA THR A 79 -0.38 8.83 -26.37
C THR A 79 -1.87 9.00 -26.07
N THR A 80 -2.68 8.04 -26.46
CA THR A 80 -4.11 8.01 -26.21
C THR A 80 -4.45 6.81 -25.32
N ILE A 81 -5.25 7.03 -24.28
CA ILE A 81 -5.84 5.97 -23.46
C ILE A 81 -7.33 5.93 -23.81
N GLU A 82 -7.78 4.78 -24.33
CA GLU A 82 -9.18 4.55 -24.66
C GLU A 82 -9.88 3.80 -23.51
N ILE A 83 -11.00 4.35 -23.03
CA ILE A 83 -11.83 3.73 -22.00
C ILE A 83 -13.16 3.31 -22.62
N ASP A 84 -13.32 1.99 -22.82
CA ASP A 84 -14.60 1.41 -23.27
C ASP A 84 -15.50 1.11 -22.07
N LYS A 85 -16.51 1.93 -21.85
CA LYS A 85 -17.50 1.79 -20.76
C LYS A 85 -18.33 0.51 -20.83
N ASN A 86 -18.41 -0.13 -22.00
CA ASN A 86 -19.18 -1.36 -22.21
C ASN A 86 -18.36 -2.62 -21.87
N LYS A 87 -17.04 -2.51 -21.87
CA LYS A 87 -16.14 -3.60 -21.54
C LYS A 87 -15.88 -3.61 -20.03
N LYS A 88 -16.66 -4.40 -19.31
CA LYS A 88 -16.58 -4.52 -17.86
C LYS A 88 -15.80 -5.78 -17.47
N PHE A 89 -15.00 -5.68 -16.43
CA PHE A 89 -14.30 -6.79 -15.78
C PHE A 89 -14.86 -7.00 -14.36
N GLN A 90 -14.02 -7.45 -13.42
CA GLN A 90 -14.41 -7.62 -12.01
C GLN A 90 -14.76 -6.28 -11.35
N THR A 91 -15.60 -6.35 -10.33
CA THR A 91 -15.83 -5.22 -9.44
C THR A 91 -14.64 -5.04 -8.50
N ILE A 92 -14.13 -3.82 -8.39
CA ILE A 92 -13.12 -3.46 -7.37
C ILE A 92 -13.88 -3.07 -6.10
N ASP A 93 -13.59 -3.79 -5.00
CA ASP A 93 -14.29 -3.60 -3.73
C ASP A 93 -13.73 -2.43 -2.91
N GLY A 94 -12.50 -2.02 -3.17
CA GLY A 94 -11.86 -0.88 -2.53
C GLY A 94 -10.35 -0.90 -2.59
N PHE A 95 -9.73 0.10 -1.96
CA PHE A 95 -8.28 0.26 -1.89
C PHE A 95 -7.82 0.50 -0.46
N GLY A 96 -6.61 0.06 -0.16
CA GLY A 96 -6.02 0.26 1.15
C GLY A 96 -4.54 -0.05 1.21
N TYR A 97 -3.98 0.01 2.39
CA TYR A 97 -2.58 -0.30 2.68
C TYR A 97 -2.40 -0.80 4.12
N ALA A 98 -1.19 -1.23 4.44
CA ALA A 98 -0.87 -1.74 5.76
C ALA A 98 -0.79 -0.63 6.81
N ILE A 99 -1.35 -0.90 7.98
CA ILE A 99 -1.16 -0.13 9.21
C ILE A 99 -0.35 -1.01 10.15
N THR A 100 0.96 -0.82 10.13
CA THR A 100 1.90 -1.58 10.96
C THR A 100 2.08 -0.94 12.34
N TYR A 101 2.70 -1.66 13.28
CA TYR A 101 3.13 -1.10 14.56
C TYR A 101 3.94 0.20 14.37
N SER A 102 4.96 0.18 13.52
CA SER A 102 5.79 1.37 13.28
C SER A 102 5.02 2.57 12.76
N SER A 103 4.02 2.34 11.87
CA SER A 103 3.11 3.38 11.41
C SER A 103 2.30 3.96 12.58
N CYS A 104 1.74 3.10 13.42
CA CYS A 104 0.96 3.51 14.58
C CYS A 104 1.82 4.22 15.64
N TYR A 105 3.03 3.72 15.88
CA TYR A 105 3.99 4.37 16.75
C TYR A 105 4.28 5.80 16.30
N ASN A 106 4.63 6.00 15.03
CA ASN A 106 4.89 7.32 14.47
C ASN A 106 3.67 8.25 14.53
N LEU A 107 2.47 7.72 14.23
CA LEU A 107 1.23 8.48 14.35
C LEU A 107 0.98 8.93 15.79
N MET A 108 1.26 8.09 16.78
CA MET A 108 1.11 8.43 18.20
C MET A 108 2.13 9.46 18.69
N GLN A 109 3.28 9.63 18.00
CA GLN A 109 4.24 10.72 18.30
C GLN A 109 3.80 12.07 17.72
N MET A 110 2.84 12.09 16.80
CA MET A 110 2.33 13.34 16.24
C MET A 110 1.50 14.11 17.27
N ASN A 111 1.49 15.45 17.13
CA ASN A 111 0.48 16.26 17.80
C ASN A 111 -0.93 15.72 17.45
N PRO A 112 -1.85 15.57 18.43
CA PRO A 112 -3.17 14.95 18.22
C PRO A 112 -3.98 15.61 17.11
N GLU A 113 -3.97 16.94 17.01
CA GLU A 113 -4.70 17.68 15.97
C GLU A 113 -4.15 17.41 14.58
N ALA A 114 -2.82 17.40 14.45
CA ALA A 114 -2.14 17.08 13.18
C ALA A 114 -2.38 15.63 12.77
N ARG A 115 -2.36 14.68 13.72
CA ARG A 115 -2.70 13.27 13.49
C ARG A 115 -4.13 13.12 13.04
N GLN A 116 -5.09 13.75 13.71
CA GLN A 116 -6.50 13.70 13.33
C GLN A 116 -6.73 14.26 11.93
N ALA A 117 -6.11 15.41 11.59
CA ALA A 117 -6.19 16.01 10.26
C ALA A 117 -5.63 15.06 9.18
N LEU A 118 -4.49 14.41 9.45
CA LEU A 118 -3.91 13.42 8.54
C LEU A 118 -4.82 12.21 8.36
N LEU A 119 -5.31 11.61 9.43
CA LEU A 119 -6.20 10.46 9.38
C LEU A 119 -7.52 10.80 8.66
N LYS A 120 -8.08 11.98 8.89
CA LYS A 120 -9.26 12.49 8.19
C LYS A 120 -8.99 12.63 6.69
N ARG A 121 -7.85 13.21 6.30
CA ARG A 121 -7.46 13.32 4.88
C ARG A 121 -7.35 11.97 4.19
N ILE A 122 -6.92 10.95 4.91
CA ILE A 122 -6.73 9.60 4.36
C ILE A 122 -8.06 8.83 4.30
N TYR A 123 -8.77 8.75 5.41
CA TYR A 123 -9.88 7.81 5.60
C TYR A 123 -11.28 8.40 5.43
N SER A 124 -11.47 9.73 5.54
CA SER A 124 -12.79 10.32 5.37
C SER A 124 -13.29 10.12 3.94
N THR A 125 -14.53 9.61 3.83
CA THR A 125 -15.19 9.39 2.54
C THR A 125 -15.75 10.66 1.92
N THR A 126 -15.82 11.75 2.68
CA THR A 126 -16.39 13.05 2.25
C THR A 126 -15.35 14.15 2.16
N GLU A 127 -14.33 14.12 3.02
CA GLU A 127 -13.34 15.19 3.17
C GLU A 127 -11.92 14.70 2.91
N GLY A 128 -11.75 13.44 2.49
CA GLY A 128 -10.46 12.80 2.28
C GLY A 128 -10.43 11.90 1.06
N TYR A 129 -9.43 11.02 1.00
CA TYR A 129 -9.26 10.07 -0.10
C TYR A 129 -10.19 8.86 -0.01
N GLY A 130 -10.86 8.64 1.13
CA GLY A 130 -11.82 7.56 1.31
C GLY A 130 -11.18 6.17 1.27
N VAL A 131 -9.98 6.02 1.83
CA VAL A 131 -9.34 4.70 1.94
C VAL A 131 -10.27 3.76 2.69
N SER A 132 -10.60 2.63 2.07
CA SER A 132 -11.66 1.71 2.50
C SER A 132 -11.16 0.40 3.07
N TYR A 133 -9.85 0.12 2.94
CA TYR A 133 -9.20 -1.07 3.48
C TYR A 133 -7.99 -0.72 4.32
N ALA A 134 -7.76 -1.47 5.38
CA ALA A 134 -6.50 -1.50 6.12
C ALA A 134 -6.04 -2.94 6.31
N ARG A 135 -4.72 -3.18 6.24
CA ARG A 135 -4.12 -4.46 6.60
C ARG A 135 -3.31 -4.29 7.87
N ILE A 136 -3.51 -5.16 8.84
CA ILE A 136 -2.74 -5.21 10.08
C ILE A 136 -2.03 -6.55 10.21
N SER A 137 -1.00 -6.60 11.03
CA SER A 137 -0.37 -7.87 11.41
C SER A 137 -1.16 -8.57 12.52
N LEU A 138 -1.06 -9.88 12.56
CA LEU A 138 -1.50 -10.75 13.63
C LEU A 138 -0.24 -11.26 14.35
N GLY A 139 0.19 -10.54 15.38
CA GLY A 139 1.51 -10.64 15.99
C GLY A 139 2.52 -9.67 15.33
N CYS A 140 3.80 -9.90 15.55
CA CYS A 140 4.85 -9.09 14.96
C CYS A 140 4.91 -9.21 13.44
N ASN A 141 5.57 -8.25 12.83
CA ASN A 141 5.91 -8.22 11.41
C ASN A 141 7.34 -7.66 11.24
N ASP A 142 7.82 -7.54 10.00
CA ASP A 142 9.13 -7.00 9.65
C ASP A 142 9.33 -5.50 9.98
N PHE A 143 8.26 -4.80 10.40
CA PHE A 143 8.28 -3.41 10.89
C PHE A 143 8.05 -3.32 12.43
N SER A 144 8.06 -4.44 13.14
CA SER A 144 7.98 -4.45 14.59
C SER A 144 9.34 -4.21 15.23
N SER A 145 9.36 -3.66 16.44
CA SER A 145 10.61 -3.40 17.18
C SER A 145 11.22 -4.69 17.75
N THR A 146 10.39 -5.70 17.96
CA THR A 146 10.76 -7.02 18.49
C THR A 146 9.89 -8.09 17.85
N GLU A 147 10.34 -9.34 17.91
CA GLU A 147 9.55 -10.49 17.49
C GLU A 147 8.69 -10.98 18.64
N TYR A 148 7.41 -11.23 18.35
CA TYR A 148 6.43 -11.78 19.29
C TYR A 148 5.25 -12.40 18.55
N THR A 149 4.54 -13.28 19.25
CA THR A 149 3.17 -13.66 18.93
C THR A 149 2.28 -13.40 20.14
N TYR A 150 0.99 -13.57 20.01
CA TYR A 150 0.09 -13.42 21.16
C TYR A 150 0.05 -14.64 22.08
N CYS A 151 0.88 -15.65 21.85
CA CYS A 151 0.97 -16.85 22.67
C CYS A 151 2.36 -17.49 22.64
N ASP A 152 3.39 -16.73 23.01
CA ASP A 152 4.79 -17.21 22.98
C ASP A 152 5.05 -18.30 24.02
N LYS A 153 4.28 -18.32 25.10
CA LYS A 153 4.33 -19.38 26.09
C LYS A 153 3.15 -20.32 25.87
N LYS A 154 3.44 -21.59 25.58
CA LYS A 154 2.43 -22.65 25.48
C LYS A 154 1.63 -22.75 26.76
N GLY A 155 0.32 -22.88 26.64
CA GLY A 155 -0.60 -23.08 27.76
C GLY A 155 -0.63 -24.52 28.26
N SER A 156 -1.79 -24.91 28.84
CA SER A 156 -2.00 -26.27 29.32
C SER A 156 -2.16 -27.27 28.17
N GLU A 157 -2.08 -28.56 28.47
CA GLU A 157 -2.33 -29.61 27.47
C GLU A 157 -3.74 -29.56 26.90
N ASN A 158 -4.74 -29.21 27.72
CA ASN A 158 -6.13 -29.12 27.30
C ASN A 158 -6.46 -27.83 26.54
N ASP A 159 -5.70 -26.75 26.78
CA ASP A 159 -5.79 -25.47 26.07
C ASP A 159 -4.38 -24.90 25.82
N PRO A 160 -3.73 -25.32 24.75
CA PRO A 160 -2.37 -24.87 24.43
C PRO A 160 -2.23 -23.37 24.21
N ILE A 161 -3.32 -22.67 23.89
CA ILE A 161 -3.37 -21.21 23.70
C ILE A 161 -4.01 -20.45 24.87
N SER A 162 -4.12 -21.05 26.06
CA SER A 162 -4.68 -20.39 27.25
C SER A 162 -3.91 -19.12 27.65
N ASN A 163 -2.62 -19.03 27.31
CA ASN A 163 -1.79 -17.85 27.55
C ASN A 163 -1.85 -16.79 26.43
N PHE A 164 -2.88 -16.86 25.57
CA PHE A 164 -3.06 -15.85 24.52
C PHE A 164 -3.36 -14.48 25.12
N GLU A 165 -2.54 -13.48 24.76
CA GLU A 165 -2.68 -12.10 25.18
C GLU A 165 -2.15 -11.17 24.08
N LEU A 166 -2.86 -10.07 23.79
CA LEU A 166 -2.36 -9.05 22.88
C LEU A 166 -1.11 -8.39 23.47
N TYR A 167 -0.11 -8.18 22.63
CA TYR A 167 1.15 -7.56 23.04
C TYR A 167 0.97 -6.07 23.36
N SER A 168 1.94 -5.48 24.01
CA SER A 168 1.94 -4.06 24.38
C SER A 168 1.79 -3.14 23.15
N ASP A 169 2.34 -3.54 22.02
CA ASP A 169 2.33 -2.75 20.78
C ASP A 169 0.91 -2.58 20.23
N GLU A 170 0.10 -3.65 20.26
CA GLU A 170 -1.32 -3.56 19.90
C GLU A 170 -2.09 -2.67 20.86
N ASN A 171 -1.90 -2.88 22.17
CA ASN A 171 -2.66 -2.17 23.18
C ASN A 171 -2.32 -0.67 23.23
N ASN A 172 -1.05 -0.31 23.05
CA ASN A 172 -0.57 1.05 23.20
C ASN A 172 -0.60 1.88 21.90
N TYR A 173 -0.55 1.23 20.73
CA TYR A 173 -0.40 1.94 19.45
C TYR A 173 -1.42 1.52 18.39
N VAL A 174 -1.51 0.23 18.06
CA VAL A 174 -2.33 -0.22 16.93
C VAL A 174 -3.81 -0.02 17.21
N ILE A 175 -4.31 -0.49 18.35
CA ILE A 175 -5.73 -0.38 18.74
C ILE A 175 -6.16 1.09 18.89
N PRO A 176 -5.43 1.98 19.56
CA PRO A 176 -5.79 3.39 19.63
C PRO A 176 -5.91 4.04 18.24
N ILE A 177 -4.95 3.83 17.36
CA ILE A 177 -4.98 4.39 16.00
C ILE A 177 -6.13 3.81 15.17
N LEU A 178 -6.37 2.50 15.23
CA LEU A 178 -7.51 1.90 14.54
C LEU A 178 -8.85 2.47 15.04
N LYS A 179 -8.99 2.75 16.33
CA LYS A 179 -10.19 3.40 16.87
C LYS A 179 -10.36 4.82 16.37
N GLU A 180 -9.29 5.60 16.27
CA GLU A 180 -9.33 6.94 15.66
C GLU A 180 -9.76 6.84 14.19
N ILE A 181 -9.21 5.91 13.42
CA ILE A 181 -9.58 5.69 12.01
C ILE A 181 -11.06 5.26 11.89
N LEU A 182 -11.51 4.31 12.72
CA LEU A 182 -12.89 3.83 12.71
C LEU A 182 -13.91 4.90 13.14
N SER A 183 -13.50 5.88 13.95
CA SER A 183 -14.34 7.04 14.26
C SER A 183 -14.55 7.96 13.05
N ILE A 184 -13.60 7.98 12.12
CA ILE A 184 -13.65 8.76 10.86
C ILE A 184 -14.35 7.96 9.77
N ASN A 185 -14.03 6.68 9.62
CA ASN A 185 -14.61 5.76 8.63
C ASN A 185 -15.05 4.45 9.28
N PRO A 186 -16.28 4.39 9.82
CA PRO A 186 -16.83 3.19 10.45
C PRO A 186 -16.98 1.98 9.51
N SER A 187 -16.95 2.22 8.18
CA SER A 187 -17.07 1.16 7.17
C SER A 187 -15.74 0.58 6.71
N LEU A 188 -14.62 1.01 7.31
CA LEU A 188 -13.28 0.49 6.98
C LEU A 188 -13.24 -1.03 7.15
N LYS A 189 -12.80 -1.74 6.13
CA LYS A 189 -12.57 -3.18 6.15
C LYS A 189 -11.12 -3.47 6.59
N ILE A 190 -10.97 -4.24 7.66
CA ILE A 190 -9.67 -4.56 8.23
C ILE A 190 -9.31 -6.01 7.92
N ILE A 191 -8.19 -6.22 7.24
CA ILE A 191 -7.62 -7.54 6.94
C ILE A 191 -6.42 -7.78 7.86
N ALA A 192 -6.31 -8.97 8.44
CA ALA A 192 -5.16 -9.34 9.27
C ALA A 192 -4.37 -10.51 8.66
N ALA A 193 -3.05 -10.51 8.86
CA ALA A 193 -2.18 -11.60 8.44
C ALA A 193 -1.05 -11.82 9.44
N PRO A 194 -0.71 -13.07 9.81
CA PRO A 194 0.47 -13.38 10.61
C PRO A 194 1.73 -13.45 9.74
N TRP A 195 2.87 -13.12 10.32
CA TRP A 195 4.20 -13.40 9.74
C TRP A 195 4.75 -14.75 10.21
N THR A 196 4.34 -15.18 11.39
CA THR A 196 4.71 -16.47 11.97
C THR A 196 3.68 -16.97 12.97
N CYS A 197 3.66 -18.26 13.23
CA CYS A 197 2.99 -18.84 14.40
C CYS A 197 3.88 -18.78 15.63
N PRO A 198 3.35 -19.03 16.84
CA PRO A 198 4.16 -19.25 18.05
C PRO A 198 5.29 -20.27 17.82
N LYS A 199 6.50 -19.97 18.29
CA LYS A 199 7.68 -20.84 18.05
C LYS A 199 7.47 -22.27 18.51
N TRP A 200 6.73 -22.49 19.59
CA TRP A 200 6.44 -23.85 20.08
C TRP A 200 5.51 -24.67 19.15
N MET A 201 4.88 -24.02 18.16
CA MET A 201 4.12 -24.70 17.10
C MET A 201 4.98 -25.03 15.87
N LYS A 202 6.24 -24.60 15.84
CA LYS A 202 7.11 -24.75 14.66
C LYS A 202 7.92 -26.04 14.69
N VAL A 203 8.13 -26.58 13.50
CA VAL A 203 9.05 -27.69 13.26
C VAL A 203 10.01 -27.35 12.13
N ALA A 204 11.19 -27.97 12.15
CA ALA A 204 12.16 -27.87 11.07
C ALA A 204 11.77 -28.74 9.87
N ASP A 205 11.03 -29.81 10.13
CA ASP A 205 10.59 -30.78 9.13
C ASP A 205 9.24 -31.36 9.56
N ILE A 206 8.28 -31.42 8.64
CA ILE A 206 6.89 -31.83 8.92
C ILE A 206 6.72 -33.33 9.17
N ASP A 207 7.62 -34.17 8.62
CA ASP A 207 7.53 -35.63 8.74
C ASP A 207 8.12 -36.08 10.07
N THR A 208 9.32 -35.60 10.41
CA THR A 208 10.00 -35.91 11.68
C THR A 208 9.44 -35.10 12.85
N LYS A 209 8.76 -33.99 12.59
CA LYS A 209 8.27 -33.05 13.60
C LYS A 209 9.32 -32.53 14.56
N THR A 210 10.57 -32.45 14.08
CA THR A 210 11.69 -31.91 14.88
C THR A 210 11.40 -30.45 15.24
N PRO A 211 11.32 -30.08 16.54
CA PRO A 211 11.01 -28.71 16.96
C PRO A 211 11.96 -27.66 16.39
N LYS A 212 11.46 -26.48 16.05
CA LYS A 212 12.26 -25.34 15.58
C LYS A 212 11.97 -24.09 16.41
N ASP A 213 12.86 -23.80 17.34
CA ASP A 213 12.79 -22.57 18.16
C ASP A 213 13.45 -21.41 17.41
N SER A 214 12.73 -20.86 16.44
CA SER A 214 13.20 -19.73 15.63
C SER A 214 12.03 -18.83 15.20
N TRP A 215 12.26 -17.52 15.18
CA TRP A 215 11.33 -16.57 14.58
C TRP A 215 11.30 -16.65 13.05
N THR A 216 12.39 -17.11 12.45
CA THR A 216 12.59 -17.18 11.00
C THR A 216 12.44 -18.61 10.50
N ASP A 217 11.82 -18.78 9.33
CA ASP A 217 11.64 -20.08 8.66
C ASP A 217 10.89 -21.12 9.51
N GLY A 218 10.98 -22.39 9.14
CA GLY A 218 10.27 -23.51 9.77
C GLY A 218 8.84 -23.66 9.24
N HIS A 219 8.22 -24.76 9.64
CA HIS A 219 6.90 -25.18 9.21
C HIS A 219 5.94 -25.21 10.40
N LEU A 220 4.65 -25.03 10.14
CA LEU A 220 3.63 -25.30 11.14
C LEU A 220 3.57 -26.83 11.39
N ASN A 221 3.79 -27.24 12.64
CA ASN A 221 3.62 -28.64 13.02
C ASN A 221 2.18 -29.09 12.67
N PRO A 222 2.00 -30.14 11.87
CA PRO A 222 0.70 -30.66 11.50
C PRO A 222 -0.26 -30.91 12.68
N ASP A 223 0.28 -31.28 13.85
CA ASP A 223 -0.50 -31.55 15.07
C ASP A 223 -1.11 -30.27 15.68
N TYR A 224 -0.62 -29.09 15.31
CA TYR A 224 -1.12 -27.81 15.81
C TYR A 224 -1.99 -27.02 14.80
N ARG A 225 -2.37 -27.60 13.67
CA ARG A 225 -3.21 -26.90 12.68
C ARG A 225 -4.51 -26.38 13.29
N GLU A 226 -5.25 -27.23 13.98
CA GLU A 226 -6.50 -26.81 14.67
C GLU A 226 -6.23 -25.81 15.80
N THR A 227 -5.13 -26.00 16.55
CA THR A 227 -4.74 -25.07 17.61
C THR A 227 -4.41 -23.69 17.03
N TYR A 228 -3.74 -23.66 15.89
CA TYR A 228 -3.43 -22.40 15.23
C TYR A 228 -4.66 -21.75 14.59
N ALA A 229 -5.60 -22.54 14.06
CA ALA A 229 -6.90 -22.01 13.63
C ALA A 229 -7.68 -21.37 14.81
N LYS A 230 -7.70 -22.02 15.98
CA LYS A 230 -8.28 -21.44 17.21
C LYS A 230 -7.57 -20.16 17.66
N TYR A 231 -6.26 -20.02 17.42
CA TYR A 231 -5.51 -18.80 17.69
C TYR A 231 -6.05 -17.61 16.87
N PHE A 232 -6.37 -17.82 15.58
CA PHE A 232 -7.02 -16.79 14.74
C PHE A 232 -8.42 -16.43 15.28
N VAL A 233 -9.21 -17.42 15.65
CA VAL A 233 -10.55 -17.17 16.22
C VAL A 233 -10.44 -16.36 17.51
N LYS A 234 -9.48 -16.68 18.36
CA LYS A 234 -9.24 -15.94 19.62
C LYS A 234 -8.83 -14.50 19.34
N PHE A 235 -7.93 -14.28 18.36
CA PHE A 235 -7.55 -12.94 17.92
C PHE A 235 -8.75 -12.13 17.43
N ILE A 236 -9.59 -12.70 16.54
CA ILE A 236 -10.78 -12.02 16.01
C ILE A 236 -11.73 -11.62 17.15
N ASN A 237 -11.96 -12.52 18.11
CA ASN A 237 -12.82 -12.26 19.26
C ASN A 237 -12.27 -11.15 20.16
N VAL A 238 -10.98 -11.19 20.50
CA VAL A 238 -10.34 -10.16 21.33
C VAL A 238 -10.36 -8.80 20.63
N MET A 239 -10.10 -8.75 19.32
CA MET A 239 -10.20 -7.50 18.57
C MET A 239 -11.64 -6.97 18.53
N LYS A 240 -12.63 -7.85 18.38
CA LYS A 240 -14.04 -7.49 18.45
C LYS A 240 -14.44 -6.92 19.83
N GLU A 241 -13.96 -7.50 20.92
CA GLU A 241 -14.14 -6.97 22.27
C GLU A 241 -13.52 -5.59 22.45
N LYS A 242 -12.44 -5.28 21.73
CA LYS A 242 -11.86 -3.94 21.67
C LYS A 242 -12.62 -2.97 20.75
N GLY A 243 -13.70 -3.42 20.10
CA GLY A 243 -14.49 -2.62 19.15
C GLY A 243 -13.95 -2.59 17.73
N ILE A 244 -13.05 -3.51 17.37
CA ILE A 244 -12.43 -3.60 16.06
C ILE A 244 -12.87 -4.89 15.37
N ASN A 245 -13.68 -4.77 14.32
CA ASN A 245 -14.12 -5.91 13.53
C ASN A 245 -13.08 -6.27 12.47
N ILE A 246 -12.57 -7.49 12.50
CA ILE A 246 -11.70 -8.05 11.46
C ILE A 246 -12.59 -8.57 10.33
N TYR A 247 -12.44 -8.00 9.14
CA TYR A 247 -13.22 -8.35 7.95
C TYR A 247 -12.76 -9.68 7.34
N ALA A 248 -11.45 -9.88 7.26
CA ALA A 248 -10.86 -11.09 6.70
C ALA A 248 -9.47 -11.36 7.30
N VAL A 249 -9.01 -12.59 7.17
CA VAL A 249 -7.64 -12.99 7.53
C VAL A 249 -6.97 -13.67 6.35
N SER A 250 -5.66 -13.45 6.20
CA SER A 250 -4.81 -14.27 5.35
C SER A 250 -4.17 -15.36 6.22
N PRO A 251 -4.05 -16.59 5.73
CA PRO A 251 -3.46 -17.69 6.52
C PRO A 251 -2.00 -17.42 6.90
N GLN A 252 -1.24 -16.81 6.01
CA GLN A 252 0.18 -16.50 6.20
C GLN A 252 0.59 -15.32 5.32
N ASN A 253 1.46 -14.45 5.84
CA ASN A 253 2.19 -13.48 5.04
C ASN A 253 3.32 -14.19 4.31
N GLU A 254 3.45 -13.97 2.99
CA GLU A 254 4.54 -14.50 2.17
C GLU A 254 4.86 -15.98 2.46
N PRO A 255 3.93 -16.92 2.21
CA PRO A 255 4.05 -18.29 2.70
C PRO A 255 5.27 -19.06 2.16
N LEU A 256 5.89 -18.59 1.08
CA LEU A 256 7.12 -19.19 0.52
C LEU A 256 8.42 -18.48 0.94
N ASN A 257 8.32 -17.38 1.71
CA ASN A 257 9.48 -16.63 2.18
C ASN A 257 10.02 -17.25 3.47
N LYS A 258 11.32 -17.57 3.45
CA LYS A 258 12.07 -18.13 4.60
C LYS A 258 13.02 -17.12 5.24
N ALA A 259 13.19 -15.95 4.64
CA ALA A 259 14.28 -15.02 4.98
C ALA A 259 13.84 -13.88 5.91
N ASN A 260 12.57 -13.50 5.90
CA ASN A 260 12.10 -12.42 6.77
C ASN A 260 12.13 -12.84 8.25
N CYS A 261 12.41 -11.91 9.10
CA CYS A 261 12.12 -12.01 10.52
C CYS A 261 10.85 -11.18 10.83
N ALA A 262 9.72 -11.74 11.27
CA ALA A 262 9.52 -13.16 11.45
C ALA A 262 9.04 -13.81 10.14
N SER A 263 9.11 -15.14 10.04
CA SER A 263 8.54 -15.88 8.91
C SER A 263 8.13 -17.31 9.30
N LEU A 264 7.26 -17.89 8.48
CA LEU A 264 6.83 -19.28 8.54
C LEU A 264 6.68 -19.79 7.12
N TYR A 265 7.44 -20.81 6.74
CA TYR A 265 7.31 -21.44 5.44
C TYR A 265 6.09 -22.34 5.41
N MET A 266 5.16 -22.04 4.51
CA MET A 266 3.87 -22.73 4.39
C MET A 266 3.52 -22.90 2.91
N PRO A 267 4.14 -23.84 2.18
CA PRO A 267 3.78 -24.11 0.80
C PRO A 267 2.33 -24.57 0.71
N TRP A 268 1.74 -24.51 -0.48
CA TRP A 268 0.30 -24.77 -0.65
C TRP A 268 -0.14 -26.14 -0.11
N GLN A 269 0.75 -27.16 -0.13
CA GLN A 269 0.48 -28.49 0.41
C GLN A 269 0.26 -28.47 1.93
N GLU A 270 0.82 -27.49 2.64
CA GLU A 270 0.68 -27.29 4.08
C GLU A 270 -0.43 -26.25 4.38
N GLU A 271 -0.53 -25.20 3.54
CA GLU A 271 -1.50 -24.14 3.72
C GLU A 271 -2.94 -24.64 3.50
N ALA A 272 -3.19 -25.45 2.46
CA ALA A 272 -4.52 -25.93 2.16
C ALA A 272 -5.15 -26.78 3.29
N PRO A 273 -4.42 -27.74 3.93
CA PRO A 273 -4.92 -28.42 5.12
C PRO A 273 -5.14 -27.51 6.32
N PHE A 274 -4.32 -26.46 6.48
CA PHE A 274 -4.50 -25.48 7.55
C PHE A 274 -5.74 -24.61 7.34
N VAL A 275 -5.96 -24.12 6.12
CA VAL A 275 -7.17 -23.33 5.78
C VAL A 275 -8.45 -24.15 5.97
N LYS A 276 -8.37 -25.47 5.84
CA LYS A 276 -9.51 -26.38 6.04
C LYS A 276 -9.81 -26.64 7.53
N ALA A 277 -8.82 -26.51 8.40
CA ALA A 277 -8.97 -26.72 9.84
C ALA A 277 -9.71 -25.56 10.51
#